data_24ec16e3d0f9baa28fd73727889fee5a
#
_entry.id   24ec16e3d0f9baa28fd73727889fee5a
#
_cell.length_a   1.000
_cell.length_b   1.000
_cell.length_c   1.000
_cell.angle_alpha   90.00
_cell.angle_beta   90.00
_cell.angle_gamma   90.00
#
_symmetry.space_group_name_H-M   'P 1'
#
loop_
_entity.id
_entity.type
_entity.pdbx_description
1 polymer ?
#
loop_
_entity_poly.entity_id
_entity_poly.type
_entity_poly.pdbx_seq_one_letter_code
_entity_poly.pdbx_strand_id
1 'polypeptide(L)'
;MTSFKALVLCLLAWGVAQPADAQPNTWPDKPIKLVVPYPPGGLTDTLARSIAEPLAKALGQAIVIDNKPGAGTLLGAQLVARSPADGYTLLMATSTTLGVSPALYRNNMIDPVRDFAPVSLVASVPFFLVVNADSGWNTLQDVVDAARKAAAPLQYGSAGNGSPHHLAMEMLQKASGAKFDHIPYRGSQLAVPDLLAGRFKLMVTDLTPSIAHIRSGRLKVLATTAPQRSAMLPEAPTFAEAGVPGVQAVAWQGIVAPANTPRAVIERLSAEINRIVASDTLKARCAAIGCDVLPPSSATEFAELVKNDLARWTQVVVDSGAKID
;
A
#
# COMPACT_ATOMS: atom_id res chain seq x y z
N MET A 1 -19.08 -39.91 83.58
CA MET A 1 -17.63 -39.79 83.51
C MET A 1 -17.20 -40.14 82.11
N THR A 2 -16.33 -39.36 81.53
CA THR A 2 -15.68 -39.57 80.21
C THR A 2 -16.51 -39.29 78.94
N SER A 3 -16.42 -38.05 78.48
CA SER A 3 -16.53 -37.71 77.04
C SER A 3 -16.01 -36.32 76.81
N PHE A 4 -14.73 -36.13 76.74
CA PHE A 4 -14.08 -34.85 76.50
C PHE A 4 -12.79 -35.09 75.71
N LYS A 5 -12.84 -35.49 74.46
CA LYS A 5 -11.68 -35.54 73.56
C LYS A 5 -12.08 -35.84 72.13
N ALA A 6 -12.84 -34.93 71.46
CA ALA A 6 -13.06 -35.02 70.02
C ALA A 6 -13.32 -33.62 69.45
N LEU A 7 -12.55 -32.61 69.86
CA LEU A 7 -12.78 -31.26 69.33
C LEU A 7 -11.45 -30.53 69.11
N VAL A 8 -10.47 -31.07 68.43
CA VAL A 8 -9.26 -30.34 67.98
C VAL A 8 -8.66 -31.10 66.81
N LEU A 9 -9.26 -31.02 65.62
CA LEU A 9 -8.53 -31.36 64.34
C LEU A 9 -9.30 -30.90 63.09
N CYS A 10 -9.84 -29.69 63.13
CA CYS A 10 -10.45 -29.06 61.94
C CYS A 10 -9.95 -27.65 61.72
N LEU A 11 -8.69 -27.39 61.99
CA LEU A 11 -8.05 -26.10 61.69
C LEU A 11 -6.69 -26.41 61.09
N LEU A 12 -6.45 -25.96 59.86
CA LEU A 12 -5.21 -25.90 59.09
C LEU A 12 -5.28 -26.66 57.76
N ALA A 13 -6.26 -26.26 56.91
CA ALA A 13 -6.11 -26.41 55.48
C ALA A 13 -6.56 -25.11 54.80
N TRP A 14 -6.05 -23.96 55.25
CA TRP A 14 -5.99 -22.78 54.41
C TRP A 14 -4.85 -23.00 53.44
N GLY A 15 -5.18 -23.64 52.29
CA GLY A 15 -4.31 -23.69 51.15
C GLY A 15 -4.02 -22.26 50.71
N VAL A 16 -2.78 -21.85 50.85
CA VAL A 16 -2.23 -20.67 50.22
C VAL A 16 -2.43 -20.86 48.73
N ALA A 17 -3.52 -20.30 48.17
CA ALA A 17 -3.66 -20.11 46.73
C ALA A 17 -2.49 -19.18 46.36
N GLN A 18 -1.39 -19.74 45.89
CA GLN A 18 -0.36 -18.97 45.21
C GLN A 18 -1.06 -18.27 44.04
N PRO A 19 -0.95 -16.92 43.91
CA PRO A 19 -1.35 -16.26 42.69
C PRO A 19 -0.58 -16.99 41.58
N ALA A 20 -1.29 -17.58 40.62
CA ALA A 20 -0.69 -18.02 39.40
C ALA A 20 0.00 -16.76 38.83
N ASP A 21 1.32 -16.70 38.89
CA ASP A 21 2.09 -15.72 38.15
C ASP A 21 1.61 -15.83 36.73
N ALA A 22 0.80 -14.87 36.31
CA ALA A 22 0.46 -14.70 34.90
C ALA A 22 1.79 -14.54 34.20
N GLN A 23 2.28 -15.61 33.58
CA GLN A 23 3.48 -15.53 32.76
C GLN A 23 3.33 -14.30 31.87
N PRO A 24 4.31 -13.41 31.83
CA PRO A 24 4.23 -12.23 30.97
C PRO A 24 3.89 -12.75 29.58
N ASN A 25 2.80 -12.25 29.06
CA ASN A 25 2.27 -12.65 27.74
C ASN A 25 3.39 -12.42 26.73
N THR A 26 4.15 -13.49 26.43
CA THR A 26 5.37 -13.42 25.60
C THR A 26 4.99 -13.39 24.13
N TRP A 27 4.06 -12.43 23.79
CA TRP A 27 3.76 -12.19 22.38
C TRP A 27 5.02 -11.67 21.66
N PRO A 28 5.36 -12.23 20.49
CA PRO A 28 4.75 -13.38 19.82
C PRO A 28 5.37 -14.70 20.28
N ASP A 29 4.56 -15.76 20.44
CA ASP A 29 4.97 -17.13 20.79
C ASP A 29 4.84 -18.13 19.63
N LYS A 30 4.28 -17.69 18.49
CA LYS A 30 4.05 -18.47 17.26
C LYS A 30 4.26 -17.59 16.00
N PRO A 31 4.38 -18.20 14.82
CA PRO A 31 4.55 -17.45 13.56
C PRO A 31 3.43 -16.43 13.31
N ILE A 32 3.81 -15.26 12.76
CA ILE A 32 2.92 -14.20 12.37
C ILE A 32 2.68 -14.28 10.86
N LYS A 33 1.42 -14.22 10.44
CA LYS A 33 1.04 -14.16 9.03
C LYS A 33 0.98 -12.71 8.57
N LEU A 34 1.68 -12.37 7.48
CA LEU A 34 1.54 -11.11 6.76
C LEU A 34 0.82 -11.36 5.43
N VAL A 35 -0.45 -10.99 5.38
CA VAL A 35 -1.28 -11.10 4.17
C VAL A 35 -0.88 -10.00 3.20
N VAL A 36 -0.56 -10.40 1.97
CA VAL A 36 -0.24 -9.50 0.85
C VAL A 36 -1.38 -9.60 -0.18
N PRO A 37 -2.16 -8.52 -0.39
CA PRO A 37 -3.35 -8.58 -1.25
C PRO A 37 -3.02 -8.45 -2.76
N TYR A 38 -1.83 -8.91 -3.16
CA TYR A 38 -1.30 -8.90 -4.52
C TYR A 38 -0.66 -10.24 -4.88
N PRO A 39 -0.53 -10.54 -6.19
CA PRO A 39 0.20 -11.72 -6.64
C PRO A 39 1.67 -11.69 -6.18
N PRO A 40 2.31 -12.86 -6.04
CA PRO A 40 3.74 -12.95 -5.73
C PRO A 40 4.61 -12.26 -6.81
N GLY A 41 5.76 -11.73 -6.40
CA GLY A 41 6.78 -11.14 -7.28
C GLY A 41 6.53 -9.69 -7.71
N GLY A 42 5.39 -9.10 -7.36
CA GLY A 42 5.15 -7.66 -7.55
C GLY A 42 5.85 -6.81 -6.48
N LEU A 43 5.78 -5.46 -6.64
CA LEU A 43 6.40 -4.51 -5.73
C LEU A 43 5.97 -4.73 -4.28
N THR A 44 4.67 -4.84 -4.01
CA THR A 44 4.12 -5.02 -2.66
C THR A 44 4.58 -6.32 -2.02
N ASP A 45 4.63 -7.43 -2.77
CA ASP A 45 5.14 -8.71 -2.28
C ASP A 45 6.65 -8.64 -1.98
N THR A 46 7.43 -8.05 -2.87
CA THR A 46 8.88 -7.88 -2.68
C THR A 46 9.18 -7.00 -1.47
N LEU A 47 8.44 -5.92 -1.28
CA LEU A 47 8.56 -5.05 -0.11
C LEU A 47 8.18 -5.78 1.19
N ALA A 48 7.05 -6.52 1.19
CA ALA A 48 6.63 -7.32 2.34
C ALA A 48 7.70 -8.34 2.75
N ARG A 49 8.32 -9.05 1.80
CA ARG A 49 9.44 -9.98 2.07
C ARG A 49 10.67 -9.27 2.59
N SER A 50 10.95 -8.06 2.11
CA SER A 50 12.08 -7.24 2.59
C SER A 50 11.93 -6.80 4.05
N ILE A 51 10.69 -6.70 4.55
CA ILE A 51 10.38 -6.40 5.94
C ILE A 51 10.30 -7.68 6.77
N ALA A 52 9.75 -8.75 6.21
CA ALA A 52 9.48 -10.00 6.93
C ALA A 52 10.75 -10.63 7.54
N GLU A 53 11.86 -10.63 6.81
CA GLU A 53 13.11 -11.22 7.27
C GLU A 53 13.69 -10.49 8.50
N PRO A 54 13.94 -9.17 8.48
CA PRO A 54 14.44 -8.46 9.66
C PRO A 54 13.43 -8.41 10.80
N LEU A 55 12.11 -8.36 10.51
CA LEU A 55 11.07 -8.39 11.53
C LEU A 55 11.03 -9.75 12.24
N ALA A 56 11.21 -10.86 11.53
CA ALA A 56 11.30 -12.18 12.12
C ALA A 56 12.47 -12.30 13.10
N LYS A 57 13.63 -11.73 12.72
CA LYS A 57 14.81 -11.68 13.61
C LYS A 57 14.54 -10.86 14.87
N ALA A 58 13.88 -9.71 14.73
CA ALA A 58 13.60 -8.81 15.85
C ALA A 58 12.56 -9.38 16.83
N LEU A 59 11.58 -10.13 16.34
CA LEU A 59 10.50 -10.70 17.13
C LEU A 59 10.78 -12.13 17.62
N GLY A 60 11.81 -12.80 17.08
CA GLY A 60 12.12 -14.20 17.40
C GLY A 60 11.11 -15.22 16.85
N GLN A 61 10.23 -14.80 15.92
CA GLN A 61 9.18 -15.63 15.31
C GLN A 61 9.13 -15.44 13.80
N ALA A 62 8.80 -16.50 13.08
CA ALA A 62 8.70 -16.43 11.60
C ALA A 62 7.59 -15.47 11.16
N ILE A 63 7.85 -14.67 10.12
CA ILE A 63 6.84 -13.88 9.42
C ILE A 63 6.52 -14.59 8.11
N VAL A 64 5.32 -15.14 8.00
CA VAL A 64 4.87 -15.95 6.85
C VAL A 64 4.08 -15.06 5.89
N ILE A 65 4.58 -14.89 4.66
CA ILE A 65 3.88 -14.15 3.61
C ILE A 65 2.77 -15.02 3.02
N ASP A 66 1.54 -14.49 3.00
CA ASP A 66 0.35 -15.13 2.44
C ASP A 66 -0.28 -14.23 1.36
N ASN A 67 -0.04 -14.55 0.10
CA ASN A 67 -0.56 -13.76 -1.02
C ASN A 67 -2.05 -14.08 -1.26
N LYS A 68 -2.92 -13.06 -1.14
CA LYS A 68 -4.38 -13.14 -1.31
C LYS A 68 -4.88 -12.06 -2.28
N PRO A 69 -4.57 -12.18 -3.59
CA PRO A 69 -5.04 -11.23 -4.58
C PRO A 69 -6.53 -11.39 -4.87
N GLY A 70 -7.15 -10.34 -5.40
CA GLY A 70 -8.53 -10.39 -5.91
C GLY A 70 -9.39 -9.22 -5.45
N ALA A 71 -10.47 -8.96 -6.20
CA ALA A 71 -11.43 -7.88 -5.96
C ALA A 71 -10.77 -6.52 -5.66
N GLY A 72 -9.80 -6.10 -6.48
CA GLY A 72 -9.07 -4.86 -6.24
C GLY A 72 -8.35 -4.82 -4.88
N THR A 73 -7.79 -5.94 -4.42
CA THR A 73 -7.14 -6.14 -3.11
C THR A 73 -8.06 -6.36 -1.91
N LEU A 74 -9.37 -6.19 -2.09
CA LEU A 74 -10.35 -6.31 -0.99
C LEU A 74 -10.45 -7.73 -0.42
N LEU A 75 -10.17 -8.78 -1.20
CA LEU A 75 -10.21 -10.17 -0.72
C LEU A 75 -9.23 -10.39 0.45
N GLY A 76 -7.97 -9.97 0.29
CA GLY A 76 -6.96 -10.05 1.34
C GLY A 76 -7.30 -9.16 2.55
N ALA A 77 -7.83 -7.96 2.30
CA ALA A 77 -8.26 -7.04 3.36
C ALA A 77 -9.41 -7.62 4.19
N GLN A 78 -10.43 -8.18 3.55
CA GLN A 78 -11.58 -8.83 4.24
C GLN A 78 -11.13 -10.01 5.10
N LEU A 79 -10.19 -10.82 4.61
CA LEU A 79 -9.63 -11.92 5.38
C LEU A 79 -9.01 -11.40 6.68
N VAL A 80 -8.19 -10.35 6.62
CA VAL A 80 -7.54 -9.78 7.81
C VAL A 80 -8.54 -9.10 8.73
N ALA A 81 -9.47 -8.30 8.20
CA ALA A 81 -10.51 -7.64 8.99
C ALA A 81 -11.34 -8.61 9.85
N ARG A 82 -11.50 -9.87 9.40
CA ARG A 82 -12.25 -10.93 10.09
C ARG A 82 -11.36 -11.86 10.92
N SER A 83 -10.04 -11.66 10.91
CA SER A 83 -9.11 -12.47 11.69
C SER A 83 -9.16 -12.10 13.17
N PRO A 84 -8.75 -13.01 14.10
CA PRO A 84 -8.61 -12.66 15.50
C PRO A 84 -7.70 -11.44 15.69
N ALA A 85 -8.10 -10.54 16.59
CA ALA A 85 -7.34 -9.32 16.93
C ALA A 85 -6.23 -9.61 17.95
N ASP A 86 -5.38 -10.60 17.66
CA ASP A 86 -4.32 -11.09 18.54
C ASP A 86 -2.89 -10.75 18.07
N GLY A 87 -2.80 -10.04 16.92
CA GLY A 87 -1.53 -9.62 16.32
C GLY A 87 -0.81 -10.69 15.50
N TYR A 88 -1.40 -11.88 15.29
CA TYR A 88 -0.80 -12.95 14.49
C TYR A 88 -1.24 -12.97 13.03
N THR A 89 -2.15 -12.08 12.64
CA THR A 89 -2.52 -11.86 11.24
C THR A 89 -2.47 -10.37 10.95
N LEU A 90 -1.60 -9.98 10.02
CA LEU A 90 -1.37 -8.60 9.61
C LEU A 90 -1.67 -8.45 8.12
N LEU A 91 -1.93 -7.23 7.67
CA LEU A 91 -2.13 -6.89 6.26
C LEU A 91 -1.02 -5.94 5.80
N MET A 92 -0.39 -6.26 4.68
CA MET A 92 0.36 -5.28 3.90
C MET A 92 -0.63 -4.42 3.12
N ALA A 93 -1.07 -3.34 3.75
CA ALA A 93 -2.07 -2.43 3.20
C ALA A 93 -1.44 -1.44 2.22
N THR A 94 -2.25 -0.99 1.26
CA THR A 94 -1.86 0.04 0.29
C THR A 94 -2.95 1.10 0.16
N SER A 95 -2.63 2.24 -0.45
CA SER A 95 -3.63 3.25 -0.82
C SER A 95 -4.75 2.67 -1.69
N THR A 96 -4.45 1.68 -2.55
CA THR A 96 -5.48 0.94 -3.30
C THR A 96 -6.40 0.19 -2.36
N THR A 97 -5.83 -0.55 -1.39
CA THR A 97 -6.59 -1.43 -0.50
C THR A 97 -7.52 -0.68 0.45
N LEU A 98 -7.04 0.41 1.06
CA LEU A 98 -7.78 1.16 2.08
C LEU A 98 -8.32 2.52 1.61
N GLY A 99 -7.93 2.98 0.43
CA GLY A 99 -8.39 4.24 -0.15
C GLY A 99 -9.26 4.05 -1.39
N VAL A 100 -8.66 3.53 -2.47
CA VAL A 100 -9.29 3.50 -3.80
C VAL A 100 -10.39 2.43 -3.89
N SER A 101 -10.08 1.18 -3.56
CA SER A 101 -11.01 0.06 -3.75
C SER A 101 -12.27 0.17 -2.90
N PRO A 102 -12.23 0.65 -1.64
CA PRO A 102 -13.45 0.91 -0.88
C PRO A 102 -14.39 1.94 -1.53
N ALA A 103 -13.84 2.92 -2.25
CA ALA A 103 -14.63 3.93 -2.96
C ALA A 103 -15.23 3.40 -4.27
N LEU A 104 -14.54 2.45 -4.94
CA LEU A 104 -14.92 1.93 -6.24
C LEU A 104 -15.94 0.78 -6.18
N TYR A 105 -15.77 -0.13 -5.22
CA TYR A 105 -16.60 -1.34 -5.13
C TYR A 105 -17.86 -1.06 -4.30
N ARG A 106 -19.04 -1.07 -4.92
CA ARG A 106 -20.32 -0.79 -4.25
C ARG A 106 -20.67 -1.78 -3.12
N ASN A 107 -20.27 -3.03 -3.25
CA ASN A 107 -20.49 -4.10 -2.28
C ASN A 107 -19.25 -4.29 -1.38
N ASN A 108 -18.55 -3.22 -1.07
CA ASN A 108 -17.41 -3.25 -0.18
C ASN A 108 -17.83 -3.68 1.23
N MET A 109 -17.20 -4.76 1.73
CA MET A 109 -17.49 -5.35 3.03
C MET A 109 -16.48 -4.95 4.12
N ILE A 110 -15.62 -3.97 3.87
CA ILE A 110 -14.67 -3.43 4.85
C ILE A 110 -14.90 -1.93 5.04
N ASP A 111 -14.69 -1.48 6.26
CA ASP A 111 -14.53 -0.08 6.59
C ASP A 111 -13.04 0.17 6.92
N PRO A 112 -12.29 0.88 6.07
CA PRO A 112 -10.85 1.08 6.26
C PRO A 112 -10.46 1.72 7.59
N VAL A 113 -11.33 2.54 8.16
CA VAL A 113 -11.07 3.27 9.40
C VAL A 113 -11.48 2.47 10.63
N ARG A 114 -12.59 1.71 10.53
CA ARG A 114 -13.16 0.96 11.65
C ARG A 114 -12.55 -0.42 11.81
N ASP A 115 -12.25 -1.12 10.70
CA ASP A 115 -11.96 -2.56 10.71
C ASP A 115 -10.46 -2.86 10.89
N PHE A 116 -9.59 -1.82 10.89
CA PHE A 116 -8.15 -1.98 11.01
C PHE A 116 -7.54 -1.07 12.07
N ALA A 117 -6.49 -1.57 12.70
CA ALA A 117 -5.58 -0.84 13.57
C ALA A 117 -4.27 -0.57 12.80
N PRO A 118 -3.97 0.69 12.43
CA PRO A 118 -2.70 1.06 11.80
C PRO A 118 -1.50 0.73 12.69
N VAL A 119 -0.44 0.18 12.07
CA VAL A 119 0.80 -0.17 12.77
C VAL A 119 1.93 0.78 12.38
N SER A 120 2.29 0.80 11.09
CA SER A 120 3.35 1.68 10.58
C SER A 120 3.24 1.85 9.07
N LEU A 121 3.52 3.06 8.59
CA LEU A 121 3.84 3.31 7.18
C LEU A 121 5.23 2.74 6.87
N VAL A 122 5.42 2.34 5.62
CA VAL A 122 6.68 1.74 5.17
C VAL A 122 7.27 2.51 4.00
N ALA A 123 6.51 2.64 2.92
CA ALA A 123 7.02 3.20 1.67
C ALA A 123 5.96 3.97 0.91
N SER A 124 6.41 4.85 0.04
CA SER A 124 5.63 5.48 -1.01
C SER A 124 6.09 5.01 -2.39
N VAL A 125 5.14 4.91 -3.31
CA VAL A 125 5.39 4.55 -4.71
C VAL A 125 4.92 5.71 -5.56
N PRO A 126 5.84 6.54 -6.06
CA PRO A 126 5.51 7.58 -7.03
C PRO A 126 5.17 6.93 -8.38
N PHE A 127 4.29 7.57 -9.12
CA PHE A 127 4.00 7.19 -10.49
C PHE A 127 4.58 8.25 -11.45
N PHE A 128 4.82 7.83 -12.67
CA PHE A 128 5.42 8.66 -13.70
C PHE A 128 4.60 8.58 -14.98
N LEU A 129 4.33 9.72 -15.60
CA LEU A 129 3.86 9.76 -16.96
C LEU A 129 5.04 9.43 -17.87
N VAL A 130 4.93 8.30 -18.55
CA VAL A 130 5.92 7.86 -19.53
C VAL A 130 5.32 7.81 -20.91
N VAL A 131 6.16 8.06 -21.91
CA VAL A 131 5.79 7.96 -23.31
C VAL A 131 6.79 7.08 -24.07
N ASN A 132 6.31 6.45 -25.14
CA ASN A 132 7.21 5.80 -26.09
C ASN A 132 8.18 6.84 -26.67
N ALA A 133 9.47 6.51 -26.77
CA ALA A 133 10.49 7.43 -27.28
C ALA A 133 10.19 7.97 -28.68
N ASP A 134 9.54 7.15 -29.53
CA ASP A 134 9.18 7.49 -30.89
C ASP A 134 7.85 8.30 -30.97
N SER A 135 7.26 8.66 -29.85
CA SER A 135 6.04 9.47 -29.80
C SER A 135 6.20 10.87 -30.40
N GLY A 136 7.42 11.42 -30.39
CA GLY A 136 7.73 12.79 -30.72
C GLY A 136 7.53 13.78 -29.57
N TRP A 137 7.00 13.33 -28.40
CA TRP A 137 6.75 14.17 -27.22
C TRP A 137 7.95 14.20 -26.28
N ASN A 138 8.27 15.38 -25.75
CA ASN A 138 9.39 15.60 -24.83
C ASN A 138 8.96 16.28 -23.53
N THR A 139 7.76 16.84 -23.48
CA THR A 139 7.18 17.52 -22.33
C THR A 139 5.74 17.05 -22.07
N LEU A 140 5.26 17.26 -20.84
CA LEU A 140 3.85 17.05 -20.52
C LEU A 140 2.94 17.92 -21.40
N GLN A 141 3.37 19.15 -21.69
CA GLN A 141 2.61 20.08 -22.53
C GLN A 141 2.46 19.55 -23.96
N ASP A 142 3.48 18.89 -24.53
CA ASP A 142 3.36 18.25 -25.86
C ASP A 142 2.23 17.20 -25.89
N VAL A 143 2.10 16.42 -24.83
CA VAL A 143 1.02 15.41 -24.69
C VAL A 143 -0.34 16.08 -24.59
N VAL A 144 -0.46 17.11 -23.75
CA VAL A 144 -1.73 17.86 -23.57
C VAL A 144 -2.16 18.53 -24.88
N ASP A 145 -1.23 19.17 -25.57
CA ASP A 145 -1.51 19.85 -26.84
C ASP A 145 -1.84 18.86 -27.96
N ALA A 146 -1.15 17.73 -28.01
CA ALA A 146 -1.46 16.66 -28.94
C ALA A 146 -2.87 16.09 -28.70
N ALA A 147 -3.23 15.85 -27.43
CA ALA A 147 -4.55 15.34 -27.09
C ALA A 147 -5.68 16.32 -27.40
N ARG A 148 -5.45 17.63 -27.18
CA ARG A 148 -6.43 18.67 -27.52
C ARG A 148 -6.64 18.86 -29.04
N LYS A 149 -5.60 18.62 -29.84
CA LYS A 149 -5.63 18.75 -31.31
C LYS A 149 -6.09 17.47 -32.03
N ALA A 150 -6.08 16.34 -31.33
CA ALA A 150 -6.39 15.04 -31.90
C ALA A 150 -7.89 14.97 -32.31
N ALA A 151 -8.17 14.40 -33.49
CA ALA A 151 -9.54 14.16 -33.95
C ALA A 151 -10.27 13.09 -33.12
N ALA A 152 -9.54 12.19 -32.49
CA ALA A 152 -10.04 11.19 -31.51
C ALA A 152 -9.17 11.21 -30.24
N PRO A 153 -9.72 10.83 -29.09
CA PRO A 153 -8.96 10.78 -27.84
C PRO A 153 -7.69 9.91 -27.98
N LEU A 154 -6.57 10.38 -27.44
CA LEU A 154 -5.33 9.62 -27.43
C LEU A 154 -5.46 8.42 -26.48
N GLN A 155 -5.09 7.23 -26.95
CA GLN A 155 -5.13 6.03 -26.14
C GLN A 155 -3.99 5.97 -25.12
N TYR A 156 -4.31 5.52 -23.89
CA TYR A 156 -3.32 5.29 -22.84
C TYR A 156 -3.54 3.95 -22.14
N GLY A 157 -2.45 3.32 -21.72
CA GLY A 157 -2.49 2.11 -20.91
C GLY A 157 -2.52 2.39 -19.41
N SER A 158 -3.08 1.48 -18.61
CA SER A 158 -3.03 1.51 -17.15
C SER A 158 -2.90 0.12 -16.56
N ALA A 159 -2.69 0.06 -15.23
CA ALA A 159 -2.69 -1.20 -14.48
C ALA A 159 -4.11 -1.77 -14.23
N GLY A 160 -5.14 -1.15 -14.81
CA GLY A 160 -6.54 -1.59 -14.72
C GLY A 160 -7.48 -0.48 -14.26
N ASN A 161 -8.77 -0.74 -14.38
CA ASN A 161 -9.83 0.17 -13.94
C ASN A 161 -9.66 0.51 -12.46
N GLY A 162 -9.75 1.81 -12.13
CA GLY A 162 -9.63 2.29 -10.76
C GLY A 162 -8.25 2.17 -10.13
N SER A 163 -7.24 1.71 -10.88
CA SER A 163 -5.87 1.79 -10.38
C SER A 163 -5.41 3.23 -10.23
N PRO A 164 -4.44 3.53 -9.35
CA PRO A 164 -3.84 4.86 -9.27
C PRO A 164 -3.32 5.38 -10.62
N HIS A 165 -2.88 4.49 -11.50
CA HIS A 165 -2.46 4.79 -12.87
C HIS A 165 -3.61 5.35 -13.72
N HIS A 166 -4.79 4.71 -13.67
CA HIS A 166 -6.00 5.17 -14.32
C HIS A 166 -6.46 6.52 -13.73
N LEU A 167 -6.59 6.59 -12.41
CA LEU A 167 -7.09 7.78 -11.73
C LEU A 167 -6.17 9.00 -11.90
N ALA A 168 -4.85 8.81 -12.03
CA ALA A 168 -3.92 9.89 -12.36
C ALA A 168 -4.18 10.47 -13.77
N MET A 169 -4.54 9.62 -14.74
CA MET A 169 -4.93 10.07 -16.07
C MET A 169 -6.28 10.78 -16.07
N GLU A 170 -7.24 10.35 -15.23
CA GLU A 170 -8.50 11.06 -15.03
C GLU A 170 -8.27 12.45 -14.39
N MET A 171 -7.37 12.55 -13.40
CA MET A 171 -6.95 13.86 -12.87
C MET A 171 -6.32 14.73 -13.96
N LEU A 172 -5.46 14.16 -14.82
CA LEU A 172 -4.87 14.88 -15.95
C LEU A 172 -5.95 15.39 -16.93
N GLN A 173 -6.92 14.56 -17.29
CA GLN A 173 -8.05 14.95 -18.12
C GLN A 173 -8.81 16.15 -17.52
N LYS A 174 -9.15 16.05 -16.23
CA LYS A 174 -9.87 17.11 -15.53
C LYS A 174 -9.05 18.41 -15.44
N ALA A 175 -7.76 18.32 -15.09
CA ALA A 175 -6.91 19.49 -14.91
C ALA A 175 -6.55 20.17 -16.23
N SER A 176 -6.36 19.40 -17.32
CA SER A 176 -5.93 19.92 -18.61
C SER A 176 -7.09 20.20 -19.58
N GLY A 177 -8.27 19.60 -19.37
CA GLY A 177 -9.37 19.61 -20.34
C GLY A 177 -9.09 18.77 -21.60
N ALA A 178 -7.97 18.09 -21.69
CA ALA A 178 -7.65 17.15 -22.75
C ALA A 178 -8.42 15.83 -22.56
N LYS A 179 -8.66 15.08 -23.64
CA LYS A 179 -9.38 13.80 -23.59
C LYS A 179 -8.46 12.66 -23.97
N PHE A 180 -8.57 11.57 -23.19
CA PHE A 180 -7.81 10.33 -23.42
C PHE A 180 -8.76 9.14 -23.39
N ASP A 181 -8.40 8.05 -24.07
CA ASP A 181 -9.14 6.80 -24.14
C ASP A 181 -8.39 5.70 -23.39
N HIS A 182 -9.06 5.04 -22.45
CA HIS A 182 -8.44 4.14 -21.47
C HIS A 182 -8.37 2.70 -21.96
N ILE A 183 -7.18 2.10 -21.93
CA ILE A 183 -6.92 0.67 -22.17
C ILE A 183 -6.48 0.01 -20.86
N PRO A 184 -7.39 -0.70 -20.16
CA PRO A 184 -7.06 -1.36 -18.90
C PRO A 184 -6.30 -2.67 -19.08
N TYR A 185 -5.23 -2.87 -18.31
CA TYR A 185 -4.47 -4.11 -18.20
C TYR A 185 -4.59 -4.71 -16.79
N ARG A 186 -4.21 -5.97 -16.62
CA ARG A 186 -4.14 -6.62 -15.30
C ARG A 186 -2.77 -6.39 -14.64
N GLY A 187 -2.34 -5.11 -14.56
CA GLY A 187 -1.06 -4.68 -14.01
C GLY A 187 -0.20 -3.94 -15.02
N SER A 188 0.65 -3.02 -14.53
CA SER A 188 1.53 -2.18 -15.37
C SER A 188 2.55 -3.01 -16.16
N GLN A 189 2.99 -4.15 -15.62
CA GLN A 189 3.92 -5.08 -16.28
C GLN A 189 3.37 -5.67 -17.59
N LEU A 190 2.04 -5.74 -17.74
CA LEU A 190 1.40 -6.22 -18.99
C LEU A 190 1.16 -5.07 -19.98
N ALA A 191 1.07 -3.84 -19.51
CA ALA A 191 0.86 -2.66 -20.36
C ALA A 191 2.17 -2.16 -21.00
N VAL A 192 3.30 -2.23 -20.27
CA VAL A 192 4.60 -1.72 -20.76
C VAL A 192 5.06 -2.34 -22.10
N PRO A 193 4.95 -3.65 -22.35
CA PRO A 193 5.28 -4.23 -23.65
C PRO A 193 4.47 -3.61 -24.81
N ASP A 194 3.19 -3.32 -24.61
CA ASP A 194 2.33 -2.73 -25.63
C ASP A 194 2.64 -1.23 -25.84
N LEU A 195 3.02 -0.51 -24.80
CA LEU A 195 3.58 0.84 -24.91
C LEU A 195 4.86 0.85 -25.75
N LEU A 196 5.77 -0.09 -25.51
CA LEU A 196 7.02 -0.23 -26.26
C LEU A 196 6.78 -0.62 -27.73
N ALA A 197 5.75 -1.41 -28.00
CA ALA A 197 5.31 -1.78 -29.34
C ALA A 197 4.54 -0.66 -30.08
N GLY A 198 4.26 0.47 -29.39
CA GLY A 198 3.54 1.60 -29.98
C GLY A 198 2.04 1.40 -30.17
N ARG A 199 1.43 0.36 -29.54
CA ARG A 199 -0.03 0.15 -29.57
C ARG A 199 -0.80 1.33 -28.97
N PHE A 200 -0.23 1.97 -27.99
CA PHE A 200 -0.56 3.30 -27.47
C PHE A 200 0.75 4.01 -27.14
N LYS A 201 0.73 5.34 -26.94
CA LYS A 201 1.96 6.12 -26.86
C LYS A 201 2.31 6.62 -25.46
N LEU A 202 1.40 6.54 -24.50
CA LEU A 202 1.59 7.07 -23.15
C LEU A 202 0.91 6.21 -22.09
N MET A 203 1.44 6.24 -20.88
CA MET A 203 0.78 5.72 -19.68
C MET A 203 1.35 6.37 -18.42
N VAL A 204 0.56 6.40 -17.35
CA VAL A 204 1.11 6.58 -16.01
C VAL A 204 1.51 5.19 -15.50
N THR A 205 2.73 5.05 -14.97
CA THR A 205 3.25 3.77 -14.48
C THR A 205 4.17 3.94 -13.26
N ASP A 206 4.34 2.88 -12.50
CA ASP A 206 5.39 2.72 -11.50
C ASP A 206 6.73 2.39 -12.20
N LEU A 207 7.84 2.57 -11.49
CA LEU A 207 9.17 2.35 -12.08
C LEU A 207 9.52 0.87 -12.29
N THR A 208 8.98 -0.03 -11.49
CA THR A 208 9.36 -1.45 -11.50
C THR A 208 9.38 -2.06 -12.92
N PRO A 209 8.30 -1.99 -13.73
CA PRO A 209 8.32 -2.55 -15.08
C PRO A 209 8.96 -1.63 -16.14
N SER A 210 9.21 -0.36 -15.83
CA SER A 210 9.58 0.67 -16.83
C SER A 210 11.02 1.16 -16.71
N ILE A 211 11.66 1.05 -15.54
CA ILE A 211 12.96 1.67 -15.26
C ILE A 211 14.08 1.25 -16.24
N ALA A 212 14.15 -0.02 -16.61
CA ALA A 212 15.14 -0.50 -17.58
C ALA A 212 14.93 0.12 -18.97
N HIS A 213 13.67 0.35 -19.35
CA HIS A 213 13.30 0.96 -20.63
C HIS A 213 13.51 2.48 -20.64
N ILE A 214 13.33 3.12 -19.50
CA ILE A 214 13.66 4.54 -19.30
C ILE A 214 15.18 4.73 -19.42
N ARG A 215 15.97 3.95 -18.69
CA ARG A 215 17.44 4.02 -18.73
C ARG A 215 18.03 3.70 -20.11
N SER A 216 17.39 2.82 -20.88
CA SER A 216 17.81 2.52 -22.25
C SER A 216 17.30 3.52 -23.31
N GLY A 217 16.55 4.55 -22.89
CA GLY A 217 16.01 5.59 -23.80
C GLY A 217 14.84 5.13 -24.66
N ARG A 218 14.28 3.93 -24.43
CA ARG A 218 13.08 3.45 -25.15
C ARG A 218 11.79 4.07 -24.65
N LEU A 219 11.76 4.51 -23.39
CA LEU A 219 10.69 5.30 -22.80
C LEU A 219 11.27 6.62 -22.28
N LYS A 220 10.50 7.70 -22.39
CA LYS A 220 10.80 9.01 -21.81
C LYS A 220 9.84 9.26 -20.64
N VAL A 221 10.38 9.83 -19.55
CA VAL A 221 9.57 10.32 -18.42
C VAL A 221 9.29 11.79 -18.64
N LEU A 222 8.03 12.18 -18.57
CA LEU A 222 7.61 13.56 -18.76
C LEU A 222 7.25 14.28 -17.47
N ALA A 223 6.71 13.56 -16.47
CA ALA A 223 6.38 14.11 -15.17
C ALA A 223 6.21 13.00 -14.12
N THR A 224 6.36 13.35 -12.83
CA THR A 224 5.96 12.50 -11.70
C THR A 224 4.67 13.01 -11.08
N THR A 225 3.81 12.07 -10.66
CA THR A 225 2.57 12.37 -9.93
C THR A 225 2.81 12.65 -8.44
N ALA A 226 4.05 12.53 -7.97
CA ALA A 226 4.42 12.87 -6.60
C ALA A 226 4.34 14.39 -6.36
N PRO A 227 4.08 14.85 -5.12
CA PRO A 227 4.07 16.28 -4.80
C PRO A 227 5.46 16.94 -4.89
N GLN A 228 6.51 16.13 -4.86
CA GLN A 228 7.92 16.54 -5.02
C GLN A 228 8.61 15.60 -6.01
N ARG A 229 9.72 16.05 -6.59
CA ARG A 229 10.52 15.19 -7.48
C ARG A 229 11.02 13.96 -6.75
N SER A 230 10.95 12.81 -7.40
CA SER A 230 11.46 11.55 -6.83
C SER A 230 12.99 11.54 -6.86
N ALA A 231 13.61 11.05 -5.77
CA ALA A 231 15.06 10.84 -5.73
C ALA A 231 15.54 9.80 -6.76
N MET A 232 14.66 8.95 -7.25
CA MET A 232 14.97 7.92 -8.26
C MET A 232 15.10 8.49 -9.67
N LEU A 233 14.40 9.59 -9.98
CA LEU A 233 14.42 10.30 -11.26
C LEU A 233 14.31 11.82 -10.98
N PRO A 234 15.35 12.45 -10.44
CA PRO A 234 15.31 13.85 -10.02
C PRO A 234 15.13 14.83 -11.18
N GLU A 235 15.46 14.39 -12.40
CA GLU A 235 15.24 15.14 -13.63
C GLU A 235 13.75 15.23 -14.03
N ALA A 236 12.92 14.28 -13.59
CA ALA A 236 11.49 14.28 -13.90
C ALA A 236 10.77 15.37 -13.09
N PRO A 237 10.16 16.39 -13.73
CA PRO A 237 9.40 17.41 -13.01
C PRO A 237 8.14 16.81 -12.40
N THR A 238 7.58 17.44 -11.38
CA THR A 238 6.22 17.17 -10.95
C THR A 238 5.20 17.65 -12.00
N PHE A 239 3.97 17.12 -11.97
CA PHE A 239 2.91 17.63 -12.84
C PHE A 239 2.68 19.13 -12.64
N ALA A 240 2.81 19.64 -11.40
CA ALA A 240 2.67 21.05 -11.09
C ALA A 240 3.81 21.89 -11.73
N GLU A 241 5.07 21.45 -11.61
CA GLU A 241 6.22 22.09 -12.27
C GLU A 241 6.11 22.03 -13.80
N ALA A 242 5.49 20.98 -14.34
CA ALA A 242 5.24 20.82 -15.78
C ALA A 242 3.97 21.56 -16.28
N GLY A 243 3.38 22.43 -15.45
CA GLY A 243 2.28 23.31 -15.84
C GLY A 243 0.86 22.72 -15.69
N VAL A 244 0.71 21.55 -15.08
CA VAL A 244 -0.61 20.93 -14.83
C VAL A 244 -0.77 20.63 -13.33
N PRO A 245 -1.07 21.66 -12.49
CA PRO A 245 -1.30 21.45 -11.08
C PRO A 245 -2.57 20.62 -10.82
N GLY A 246 -2.65 19.98 -9.65
CA GLY A 246 -3.82 19.18 -9.25
C GLY A 246 -3.76 17.70 -9.61
N VAL A 247 -2.72 17.25 -10.34
CA VAL A 247 -2.49 15.83 -10.59
C VAL A 247 -1.49 15.30 -9.56
N GLN A 248 -2.01 14.69 -8.51
CA GLN A 248 -1.19 14.05 -7.47
C GLN A 248 -1.75 12.66 -7.16
N ALA A 249 -0.95 11.64 -7.42
CA ALA A 249 -1.25 10.25 -7.14
C ALA A 249 0.02 9.55 -6.65
N VAL A 250 0.06 9.24 -5.36
CA VAL A 250 1.15 8.46 -4.75
C VAL A 250 0.49 7.30 -4.03
N ALA A 251 0.95 6.10 -4.30
CA ALA A 251 0.55 4.96 -3.50
C ALA A 251 1.44 4.89 -2.26
N TRP A 252 0.85 4.76 -1.10
CA TRP A 252 1.57 4.40 0.10
C TRP A 252 1.41 2.91 0.38
N GLN A 253 2.37 2.37 1.12
CA GLN A 253 2.40 1.01 1.62
C GLN A 253 2.64 1.04 3.11
N GLY A 254 1.88 0.27 3.87
CA GLY A 254 2.00 0.20 5.32
C GLY A 254 1.47 -1.12 5.85
N ILE A 255 1.69 -1.36 7.13
CA ILE A 255 1.20 -2.57 7.81
C ILE A 255 0.10 -2.17 8.77
N VAL A 256 -1.03 -2.91 8.69
CA VAL A 256 -2.16 -2.78 9.61
C VAL A 256 -2.50 -4.13 10.22
N ALA A 257 -3.12 -4.12 11.38
CA ALA A 257 -3.67 -5.28 12.09
C ALA A 257 -5.21 -5.22 12.08
N PRO A 258 -5.94 -6.29 12.45
CA PRO A 258 -7.37 -6.21 12.74
C PRO A 258 -7.67 -5.15 13.80
N ALA A 259 -8.82 -4.50 13.70
CA ALA A 259 -9.29 -3.60 14.75
C ALA A 259 -9.30 -4.30 16.12
N ASN A 260 -9.12 -3.54 17.20
CA ASN A 260 -9.04 -4.03 18.58
C ASN A 260 -7.82 -4.94 18.90
N THR A 261 -6.83 -5.03 18.01
CA THR A 261 -5.55 -5.64 18.36
C THR A 261 -4.95 -4.92 19.58
N PRO A 262 -4.48 -5.65 20.64
CA PRO A 262 -4.02 -5.04 21.86
C PRO A 262 -2.94 -3.97 21.60
N ARG A 263 -3.07 -2.85 22.30
CA ARG A 263 -2.19 -1.68 22.12
C ARG A 263 -0.70 -2.03 22.27
N ALA A 264 -0.36 -2.87 23.26
CA ALA A 264 1.03 -3.31 23.47
C ALA A 264 1.60 -4.08 22.27
N VAL A 265 0.75 -4.86 21.55
CA VAL A 265 1.13 -5.57 20.31
C VAL A 265 1.39 -4.58 19.18
N ILE A 266 0.49 -3.60 19.01
CA ILE A 266 0.66 -2.54 17.99
C ILE A 266 1.94 -1.74 18.23
N GLU A 267 2.18 -1.31 19.48
CA GLU A 267 3.38 -0.55 19.86
C GLU A 267 4.66 -1.36 19.62
N ARG A 268 4.67 -2.65 19.97
CA ARG A 268 5.82 -3.53 19.72
C ARG A 268 6.09 -3.69 18.22
N LEU A 269 5.06 -3.98 17.42
CA LEU A 269 5.18 -4.10 15.97
C LEU A 269 5.66 -2.77 15.34
N SER A 270 5.04 -1.66 15.72
CA SER A 270 5.38 -0.33 15.20
C SER A 270 6.85 0.02 15.50
N ALA A 271 7.32 -0.22 16.72
CA ALA A 271 8.71 0.04 17.09
C ALA A 271 9.71 -0.74 16.22
N GLU A 272 9.48 -2.05 16.02
CA GLU A 272 10.38 -2.88 15.21
C GLU A 272 10.30 -2.54 13.72
N ILE A 273 9.09 -2.29 13.19
CA ILE A 273 8.93 -1.91 11.78
C ILE A 273 9.57 -0.54 11.52
N ASN A 274 9.38 0.44 12.39
CA ASN A 274 10.01 1.76 12.24
C ASN A 274 11.54 1.70 12.28
N ARG A 275 12.12 0.79 13.09
CA ARG A 275 13.58 0.54 13.09
C ARG A 275 14.05 -0.05 11.76
N ILE A 276 13.27 -0.97 11.18
CA ILE A 276 13.56 -1.57 9.86
C ILE A 276 13.44 -0.51 8.78
N VAL A 277 12.39 0.31 8.82
CA VAL A 277 12.13 1.41 7.87
C VAL A 277 13.27 2.42 7.87
N ALA A 278 13.85 2.75 9.02
CA ALA A 278 14.98 3.66 9.14
C ALA A 278 16.31 3.09 8.59
N SER A 279 16.39 1.77 8.33
CA SER A 279 17.63 1.10 7.95
C SER A 279 18.04 1.41 6.50
N ASP A 280 19.35 1.55 6.28
CA ASP A 280 19.90 1.75 4.93
C ASP A 280 19.68 0.52 4.03
N THR A 281 19.59 -0.67 4.64
CA THR A 281 19.25 -1.91 3.91
C THR A 281 17.87 -1.82 3.26
N LEU A 282 16.84 -1.37 3.97
CA LEU A 282 15.50 -1.22 3.40
C LEU A 282 15.46 -0.07 2.39
N LYS A 283 16.14 1.05 2.65
CA LYS A 283 16.26 2.16 1.68
C LYS A 283 16.84 1.69 0.36
N ALA A 284 17.95 0.94 0.39
CA ALA A 284 18.56 0.40 -0.81
C ALA A 284 17.64 -0.59 -1.56
N ARG A 285 16.93 -1.46 -0.83
CA ARG A 285 15.95 -2.39 -1.42
C ARG A 285 14.77 -1.65 -2.05
N CYS A 286 14.22 -0.63 -1.38
CA CYS A 286 13.15 0.20 -1.93
C CYS A 286 13.58 0.90 -3.22
N ALA A 287 14.74 1.54 -3.23
CA ALA A 287 15.29 2.19 -4.42
C ALA A 287 15.46 1.20 -5.60
N ALA A 288 15.85 -0.05 -5.31
CA ALA A 288 16.01 -1.10 -6.33
C ALA A 288 14.68 -1.55 -6.94
N ILE A 289 13.57 -1.49 -6.20
CA ILE A 289 12.24 -1.92 -6.65
C ILE A 289 11.32 -0.75 -7.04
N GLY A 290 11.81 0.48 -6.98
CA GLY A 290 11.07 1.65 -7.45
C GLY A 290 10.12 2.26 -6.42
N CYS A 291 10.44 2.22 -5.13
CA CYS A 291 9.72 2.92 -4.07
C CYS A 291 10.67 3.75 -3.19
N ASP A 292 10.13 4.76 -2.56
CA ASP A 292 10.81 5.58 -1.56
C ASP A 292 10.39 5.13 -0.16
N VAL A 293 11.35 4.96 0.75
CA VAL A 293 11.04 4.68 2.15
C VAL A 293 10.44 5.94 2.78
N LEU A 294 9.32 5.79 3.48
CA LEU A 294 8.73 6.87 4.25
C LEU A 294 9.47 7.04 5.59
N PRO A 295 9.47 8.26 6.17
CA PRO A 295 9.95 8.44 7.54
C PRO A 295 9.19 7.54 8.52
N PRO A 296 9.82 7.10 9.63
CA PRO A 296 9.11 6.43 10.70
C PRO A 296 7.87 7.20 11.14
N SER A 297 6.75 6.52 11.27
CA SER A 297 5.46 7.12 11.58
C SER A 297 4.82 6.48 12.81
N SER A 298 4.03 7.26 13.54
CA SER A 298 3.14 6.74 14.57
C SER A 298 1.90 6.08 13.97
N ALA A 299 1.27 5.19 14.73
CA ALA A 299 -0.02 4.60 14.37
C ALA A 299 -1.10 5.68 14.15
N THR A 300 -1.05 6.78 14.92
CA THR A 300 -1.99 7.90 14.79
C THR A 300 -1.80 8.64 13.47
N GLU A 301 -0.57 8.98 13.09
CA GLU A 301 -0.29 9.62 11.79
C GLU A 301 -0.73 8.74 10.62
N PHE A 302 -0.52 7.42 10.74
CA PHE A 302 -0.98 6.51 9.71
C PHE A 302 -2.52 6.40 9.67
N ALA A 303 -3.21 6.42 10.82
CA ALA A 303 -4.67 6.45 10.87
C ALA A 303 -5.24 7.69 10.17
N GLU A 304 -4.68 8.86 10.43
CA GLU A 304 -5.08 10.11 9.77
C GLU A 304 -4.82 10.07 8.26
N LEU A 305 -3.69 9.49 7.84
CA LEU A 305 -3.42 9.30 6.41
C LEU A 305 -4.49 8.42 5.75
N VAL A 306 -4.84 7.28 6.35
CA VAL A 306 -5.89 6.37 5.80
C VAL A 306 -7.22 7.10 5.66
N LYS A 307 -7.63 7.84 6.67
CA LYS A 307 -8.89 8.60 6.67
C LYS A 307 -8.91 9.68 5.58
N ASN A 308 -7.85 10.47 5.49
CA ASN A 308 -7.73 11.55 4.52
C ASN A 308 -7.62 11.00 3.08
N ASP A 309 -6.88 9.91 2.90
CA ASP A 309 -6.69 9.28 1.60
C ASP A 309 -7.99 8.64 1.10
N LEU A 310 -8.75 7.98 1.98
CA LEU A 310 -10.08 7.45 1.66
C LEU A 310 -11.03 8.56 1.18
N ALA A 311 -11.09 9.69 1.89
CA ALA A 311 -11.93 10.83 1.53
C ALA A 311 -11.50 11.40 0.16
N ARG A 312 -10.21 11.57 -0.06
CA ARG A 312 -9.63 12.06 -1.31
C ARG A 312 -9.97 11.15 -2.49
N TRP A 313 -9.72 9.84 -2.35
CA TRP A 313 -9.99 8.88 -3.43
C TRP A 313 -11.49 8.73 -3.69
N THR A 314 -12.34 8.81 -2.66
CA THR A 314 -13.79 8.84 -2.84
C THR A 314 -14.20 9.99 -3.75
N GLN A 315 -13.65 11.19 -3.53
CA GLN A 315 -13.93 12.35 -4.38
C GLN A 315 -13.40 12.15 -5.81
N VAL A 316 -12.18 11.62 -5.97
CA VAL A 316 -11.59 11.35 -7.30
C VAL A 316 -12.43 10.33 -8.06
N VAL A 317 -12.89 9.27 -7.41
CA VAL A 317 -13.75 8.24 -8.03
C VAL A 317 -15.09 8.85 -8.47
N VAL A 318 -15.71 9.67 -7.63
CA VAL A 318 -16.96 10.37 -7.99
C VAL A 318 -16.74 11.29 -9.19
N ASP A 319 -15.68 12.09 -9.15
CA ASP A 319 -15.37 13.08 -10.20
C ASP A 319 -15.02 12.45 -11.55
N SER A 320 -14.32 11.31 -11.52
CA SER A 320 -13.93 10.56 -12.74
C SER A 320 -15.08 9.76 -13.34
N GLY A 321 -16.16 9.52 -12.58
CA GLY A 321 -17.23 8.61 -13.00
C GLY A 321 -16.79 7.14 -13.08
N ALA A 322 -15.59 6.80 -12.59
CA ALA A 322 -15.08 5.44 -12.56
C ALA A 322 -15.98 4.54 -11.71
N LYS A 323 -16.39 3.41 -12.28
CA LYS A 323 -17.23 2.40 -11.61
C LYS A 323 -16.63 1.03 -11.91
N ILE A 324 -16.67 0.15 -10.92
CA ILE A 324 -16.48 -1.28 -11.12
C ILE A 324 -17.81 -1.91 -10.70
N ASP A 325 -18.44 -2.56 -11.66
CA ASP A 325 -19.71 -3.27 -11.47
C ASP A 325 -19.52 -4.54 -10.64
#